data_04bb80b5f9aca90586ad406a88cb2656
#
_entry.id   04bb80b5f9aca90586ad406a88cb2656
#
_cell.length_a   1.000
_cell.length_b   1.000
_cell.length_c   1.000
_cell.angle_alpha   90.00
_cell.angle_beta   90.00
_cell.angle_gamma   90.00
#
_symmetry.space_group_name_H-M   'P 1'
#
loop_
_entity.id
_entity.type
_entity.pdbx_description
1 polymer ?
#
loop_
_entity_poly.entity_id
_entity_poly.type
_entity_poly.pdbx_seq_one_letter_code
_entity_poly.pdbx_strand_id
1 'polypeptide(L)'
;RVNYYMSGGYTNEVGIIPTTKYQRYNFRNSLDVEVTKWLNIGTNVAYGYSENQGTISSGTGANRGGLVLSVINTPTYAPIYDPENPEYYYTNFYGVSNITHPLENIERYKNQYNKQHRLLATAKGIVTLYDTKKFNRADQYNHSLKFTTTFTEDLRMNNSTSFLDPHKTSWGRNQYGEASDT
;
A
#
# COMPACT_ATOMS: atom_id res chain seq x y z
N ARG A 1 -7.55 37.65 0.47
CA ARG A 1 -8.03 36.69 1.47
C ARG A 1 -7.29 35.39 1.29
N VAL A 2 -6.88 34.74 2.41
CA VAL A 2 -6.16 33.46 2.40
C VAL A 2 -6.91 32.47 3.28
N ASN A 3 -7.21 31.30 2.76
CA ASN A 3 -7.71 30.16 3.51
C ASN A 3 -6.71 29.03 3.38
N TYR A 4 -6.36 28.40 4.48
CA TYR A 4 -5.46 27.26 4.47
C TYR A 4 -6.01 26.13 5.36
N TYR A 5 -5.68 24.91 4.98
CA TYR A 5 -5.97 23.72 5.75
C TYR A 5 -4.76 22.78 5.67
N MET A 6 -4.37 22.22 6.79
CA MET A 6 -3.31 21.24 6.88
C MET A 6 -3.73 20.12 7.82
N SER A 7 -3.48 18.89 7.43
CA SER A 7 -3.73 17.72 8.28
C SER A 7 -2.65 16.66 8.09
N GLY A 8 -2.38 15.93 9.15
CA GLY A 8 -1.50 14.77 9.16
C GLY A 8 -2.14 13.62 9.91
N GLY A 9 -1.86 12.40 9.50
CA GLY A 9 -2.37 11.20 10.15
C GLY A 9 -1.35 10.07 10.09
N TYR A 10 -1.33 9.27 11.13
CA TYR A 10 -0.54 8.06 11.25
C TYR A 10 -1.42 6.89 11.67
N THR A 11 -1.26 5.77 11.01
CA THR A 11 -1.92 4.51 11.35
C THR A 11 -0.86 3.43 11.47
N ASN A 12 -0.94 2.61 12.52
CA ASN A 12 -0.10 1.44 12.73
C ASN A 12 -0.98 0.30 13.20
N GLU A 13 -1.02 -0.77 12.42
CA GLU A 13 -1.83 -1.95 12.68
C GLU A 13 -0.91 -3.17 12.69
N VAL A 14 -1.04 -3.99 13.71
CA VAL A 14 -0.39 -5.29 13.82
C VAL A 14 -1.44 -6.35 13.54
N GLY A 15 -1.17 -7.20 12.57
CA GLY A 15 -2.10 -8.25 12.21
C GLY A 15 -2.13 -9.38 13.23
N ILE A 16 -3.19 -10.19 13.21
CA ILE A 16 -3.34 -11.40 14.04
C ILE A 16 -2.30 -12.45 13.66
N ILE A 17 -1.95 -12.51 12.40
CA ILE A 17 -0.91 -13.42 11.90
C ILE A 17 0.46 -12.85 12.29
N PRO A 18 1.33 -13.66 12.94
CA PRO A 18 2.68 -13.20 13.27
C PRO A 18 3.41 -12.61 12.07
N THR A 19 4.22 -11.57 12.30
CA THR A 19 5.01 -10.86 11.28
C THR A 19 4.23 -9.97 10.31
N THR A 20 2.89 -9.91 10.41
CA THR A 20 2.10 -9.01 9.58
C THR A 20 1.96 -7.64 10.23
N LYS A 21 2.23 -6.58 9.47
CA LYS A 21 2.16 -5.20 9.94
C LYS A 21 1.75 -4.28 8.80
N TYR A 22 0.89 -3.31 9.13
CA TYR A 22 0.54 -2.21 8.23
C TYR A 22 0.83 -0.88 8.88
N GLN A 23 1.56 -0.02 8.17
CA GLN A 23 1.82 1.34 8.58
C GLN A 23 1.42 2.30 7.47
N ARG A 24 0.80 3.43 7.86
CA ARG A 24 0.38 4.46 6.92
C ARG A 24 0.62 5.85 7.50
N TYR A 25 1.20 6.71 6.68
CA TYR A 25 1.37 8.13 6.94
C TYR A 25 0.60 8.91 5.89
N ASN A 26 -0.18 9.88 6.32
CA ASN A 26 -0.93 10.77 5.43
C ASN A 26 -0.60 12.21 5.77
N PHE A 27 -0.41 13.01 4.75
CA PHE A 27 -0.29 14.45 4.85
C PHE A 27 -1.16 15.09 3.81
N ARG A 28 -1.92 16.12 4.17
CA ARG A 28 -2.71 16.91 3.26
C ARG A 28 -2.53 18.39 3.57
N ASN A 29 -2.33 19.17 2.52
CA ASN A 29 -2.30 20.62 2.57
C ASN A 29 -3.24 21.17 1.50
N SER A 30 -4.06 22.16 1.85
CA SER A 30 -4.91 22.89 0.93
C SER A 30 -4.75 24.38 1.20
N LEU A 31 -4.54 25.14 0.15
CA LEU A 31 -4.36 26.59 0.20
C LEU A 31 -5.20 27.23 -0.90
N ASP A 32 -6.06 28.16 -0.50
CA ASP A 32 -6.83 28.99 -1.40
C ASP A 32 -6.50 30.47 -1.14
N VAL A 33 -6.02 31.16 -2.15
CA VAL A 33 -5.58 32.57 -2.09
C VAL A 33 -6.34 33.40 -3.09
N GLU A 34 -7.01 34.41 -2.60
CA GLU A 34 -7.53 35.50 -3.41
C GLU A 34 -6.39 36.53 -3.63
N VAL A 35 -5.66 36.37 -4.75
CA VAL A 35 -4.50 37.21 -5.07
C VAL A 35 -4.94 38.62 -5.43
N THR A 36 -5.98 38.72 -6.24
CA THR A 36 -6.60 39.99 -6.63
C THR A 36 -8.12 39.84 -6.69
N LYS A 37 -8.85 40.94 -6.92
CA LYS A 37 -10.31 40.87 -7.09
C LYS A 37 -10.75 39.98 -8.26
N TRP A 38 -9.88 39.78 -9.23
CA TRP A 38 -10.17 38.99 -10.43
C TRP A 38 -9.44 37.64 -10.49
N LEU A 39 -8.46 37.37 -9.59
CA LEU A 39 -7.65 36.15 -9.63
C LEU A 39 -7.66 35.43 -8.28
N ASN A 40 -8.13 34.18 -8.29
CA ASN A 40 -8.03 33.24 -7.17
C ASN A 40 -7.18 32.04 -7.59
N ILE A 41 -6.26 31.64 -6.73
CA ILE A 41 -5.40 30.47 -6.92
C ILE A 41 -5.66 29.50 -5.76
N GLY A 42 -5.91 28.24 -6.09
CA GLY A 42 -6.06 27.16 -5.12
C GLY A 42 -5.04 26.06 -5.38
N THR A 43 -4.48 25.52 -4.33
CA THR A 43 -3.62 24.32 -4.38
C THR A 43 -4.08 23.29 -3.35
N ASN A 44 -4.06 22.03 -3.74
CA ASN A 44 -4.34 20.91 -2.84
C ASN A 44 -3.29 19.84 -3.09
N VAL A 45 -2.50 19.54 -2.06
CA VAL A 45 -1.46 18.52 -2.10
C VAL A 45 -1.77 17.48 -1.04
N ALA A 46 -1.89 16.22 -1.45
CA ALA A 46 -2.05 15.08 -0.56
C ALA A 46 -0.94 14.07 -0.82
N TYR A 47 -0.20 13.75 0.22
CA TYR A 47 0.83 12.72 0.17
C TYR A 47 0.45 11.58 1.12
N GLY A 48 0.55 10.36 0.62
CA GLY A 48 0.36 9.13 1.40
C GLY A 48 1.53 8.19 1.21
N TYR A 49 2.02 7.67 2.32
CA TYR A 49 2.95 6.55 2.35
C TYR A 49 2.31 5.40 3.09
N SER A 50 2.35 4.21 2.54
CA SER A 50 1.93 3.00 3.23
C SER A 50 2.95 1.88 3.04
N GLU A 51 3.13 1.10 4.09
CA GLU A 51 3.99 -0.08 4.11
C GLU A 51 3.22 -1.27 4.69
N ASN A 52 3.19 -2.36 3.91
CA ASN A 52 2.70 -3.66 4.34
C ASN A 52 3.90 -4.60 4.50
N GLN A 53 3.99 -5.24 5.66
CA GLN A 53 4.96 -6.29 5.93
C GLN A 53 4.24 -7.63 6.09
N GLY A 54 4.85 -8.71 5.61
CA GLY A 54 4.32 -10.05 5.79
C GLY A 54 2.99 -10.30 5.08
N THR A 55 2.70 -9.57 4.00
CA THR A 55 1.45 -9.74 3.26
C THR A 55 1.43 -11.09 2.57
N ILE A 56 0.58 -11.97 3.05
CA ILE A 56 0.37 -13.28 2.47
C ILE A 56 -0.64 -13.12 1.34
N SER A 57 -0.14 -12.93 0.12
CA SER A 57 -1.02 -12.97 -1.04
C SER A 57 -1.48 -14.42 -1.29
N SER A 58 -2.67 -14.58 -1.84
CA SER A 58 -3.15 -15.87 -2.30
C SER A 58 -2.11 -16.48 -3.27
N GLY A 59 -1.42 -17.52 -2.81
CA GLY A 59 -0.39 -18.19 -3.60
C GLY A 59 -0.98 -18.92 -4.81
N THR A 60 -0.13 -19.25 -5.77
CA THR A 60 -0.43 -20.15 -6.87
C THR A 60 -0.20 -21.59 -6.44
N GLY A 61 -0.94 -22.55 -7.01
CA GLY A 61 -0.79 -23.98 -6.70
C GLY A 61 -1.54 -24.44 -5.44
N ALA A 62 -0.98 -25.36 -4.67
CA ALA A 62 -1.58 -25.92 -3.44
C ALA A 62 -1.70 -24.89 -2.31
N ASN A 63 -0.98 -23.78 -2.39
CA ASN A 63 -1.09 -22.64 -1.46
C ASN A 63 -2.14 -21.59 -1.89
N ARG A 64 -3.05 -21.95 -2.78
CA ARG A 64 -4.19 -21.10 -3.14
C ARG A 64 -5.01 -20.81 -1.89
N GLY A 65 -5.13 -19.58 -1.49
CA GLY A 65 -5.86 -19.15 -0.30
C GLY A 65 -4.99 -18.70 0.86
N GLY A 66 -3.67 -18.62 0.65
CA GLY A 66 -2.74 -18.06 1.61
C GLY A 66 -2.55 -18.89 2.87
N LEU A 67 -2.03 -18.28 3.92
CA LEU A 67 -1.66 -18.95 5.17
C LEU A 67 -2.84 -19.63 5.86
N VAL A 68 -4.01 -18.99 5.89
CA VAL A 68 -5.19 -19.54 6.58
C VAL A 68 -5.58 -20.91 6.00
N LEU A 69 -5.60 -21.01 4.67
CA LEU A 69 -5.92 -22.28 4.02
C LEU A 69 -4.80 -23.32 4.21
N SER A 70 -3.54 -22.90 4.24
CA SER A 70 -2.44 -23.82 4.53
C SER A 70 -2.54 -24.40 5.94
N VAL A 71 -2.97 -23.60 6.94
CA VAL A 71 -3.23 -24.08 8.31
C VAL A 71 -4.37 -25.11 8.34
N ILE A 72 -5.48 -24.79 7.65
CA ILE A 72 -6.66 -25.70 7.60
C ILE A 72 -6.31 -27.03 6.94
N ASN A 73 -5.49 -26.99 5.89
CA ASN A 73 -5.14 -28.19 5.12
C ASN A 73 -3.97 -28.99 5.74
N THR A 74 -3.28 -28.44 6.74
CA THR A 74 -2.20 -29.16 7.41
C THR A 74 -2.73 -30.24 8.32
N PRO A 75 -2.38 -31.51 8.14
CA PRO A 75 -2.79 -32.58 9.01
C PRO A 75 -2.31 -32.38 10.46
N THR A 76 -3.15 -32.63 11.43
CA THR A 76 -2.84 -32.42 12.85
C THR A 76 -1.74 -33.34 13.39
N TYR A 77 -1.47 -34.45 12.69
CA TYR A 77 -0.37 -35.38 13.02
C TYR A 77 0.97 -35.03 12.42
N ALA A 78 1.00 -34.00 11.57
CA ALA A 78 2.24 -33.62 10.90
C ALA A 78 3.24 -33.01 11.90
N PRO A 79 4.50 -33.47 11.92
CA PRO A 79 5.53 -32.84 12.73
C PRO A 79 5.85 -31.43 12.18
N ILE A 80 6.34 -30.55 13.04
CA ILE A 80 6.73 -29.19 12.64
C ILE A 80 7.99 -29.23 11.79
N TYR A 81 8.96 -30.01 12.21
CA TYR A 81 10.26 -30.14 11.56
C TYR A 81 10.42 -31.50 10.92
N ASP A 82 11.26 -31.56 9.90
CA ASP A 82 11.61 -32.82 9.25
C ASP A 82 12.38 -33.72 10.23
N PRO A 83 11.97 -34.95 10.47
CA PRO A 83 12.64 -35.89 11.37
C PRO A 83 14.07 -36.23 10.91
N GLU A 84 14.33 -36.22 9.60
CA GLU A 84 15.65 -36.51 9.04
C GLU A 84 16.57 -35.29 9.03
N ASN A 85 15.97 -34.09 8.89
CA ASN A 85 16.68 -32.80 8.85
C ASN A 85 15.97 -31.75 9.72
N PRO A 86 16.19 -31.70 11.05
CA PRO A 86 15.47 -30.83 11.96
C PRO A 86 15.64 -29.32 11.73
N GLU A 87 16.55 -28.92 10.85
CA GLU A 87 16.72 -27.51 10.44
C GLU A 87 15.61 -27.00 9.52
N TYR A 88 14.81 -27.93 8.97
CA TYR A 88 13.80 -27.62 7.97
C TYR A 88 12.39 -27.98 8.43
N TYR A 89 11.43 -27.24 7.91
CA TYR A 89 10.03 -27.56 8.13
C TYR A 89 9.61 -28.82 7.36
N TYR A 90 8.72 -29.61 7.98
CA TYR A 90 8.19 -30.81 7.37
C TYR A 90 7.30 -30.48 6.16
N THR A 91 7.56 -31.11 5.02
CA THR A 91 6.83 -30.87 3.77
C THR A 91 6.24 -32.13 3.13
N ASN A 92 6.61 -33.31 3.66
CA ASN A 92 6.18 -34.59 3.12
C ASN A 92 4.84 -35.04 3.74
N PHE A 93 3.75 -34.39 3.33
CA PHE A 93 2.41 -34.76 3.77
C PHE A 93 1.88 -35.92 2.92
N TYR A 94 1.55 -37.06 3.56
CA TYR A 94 1.06 -38.23 2.88
C TYR A 94 -0.14 -37.93 1.98
N GLY A 95 0.01 -38.22 0.68
CA GLY A 95 -1.05 -38.06 -0.33
C GLY A 95 -1.30 -36.64 -0.84
N VAL A 96 -0.55 -35.67 -0.35
CA VAL A 96 -0.68 -34.27 -0.82
C VAL A 96 0.70 -33.74 -1.17
N SER A 97 1.00 -33.66 -2.45
CA SER A 97 2.20 -33.02 -2.97
C SER A 97 2.04 -31.49 -2.95
N ASN A 98 3.09 -30.76 -2.63
CA ASN A 98 3.17 -29.30 -2.69
C ASN A 98 2.41 -28.51 -1.64
N ILE A 99 2.20 -29.04 -0.44
CA ILE A 99 1.77 -28.23 0.71
C ILE A 99 3.02 -27.72 1.44
N THR A 100 3.12 -26.42 1.59
CA THR A 100 4.14 -25.77 2.42
C THR A 100 3.64 -25.72 3.86
N HIS A 101 4.50 -26.07 4.82
CA HIS A 101 4.15 -25.98 6.24
C HIS A 101 3.75 -24.52 6.60
N PRO A 102 2.67 -24.30 7.38
CA PRO A 102 2.20 -22.94 7.70
C PRO A 102 3.28 -22.05 8.34
N LEU A 103 4.10 -22.60 9.22
CA LEU A 103 5.21 -21.88 9.85
C LEU A 103 6.29 -21.48 8.83
N GLU A 104 6.56 -22.34 7.86
CA GLU A 104 7.45 -21.99 6.75
C GLU A 104 6.90 -20.82 5.93
N ASN A 105 5.59 -20.79 5.69
CA ASN A 105 4.96 -19.65 5.01
C ASN A 105 5.13 -18.35 5.80
N ILE A 106 4.98 -18.39 7.14
CA ILE A 106 5.22 -17.20 7.98
C ILE A 106 6.67 -16.71 7.85
N GLU A 107 7.63 -17.63 7.95
CA GLU A 107 9.07 -17.30 7.81
C GLU A 107 9.37 -16.73 6.43
N ARG A 108 8.79 -17.30 5.39
CA ARG A 108 8.96 -16.85 4.01
C ARG A 108 8.46 -15.43 3.78
N TYR A 109 7.30 -15.08 4.33
CA TYR A 109 6.68 -13.80 4.08
C TYR A 109 7.09 -12.70 5.07
N LYS A 110 7.77 -13.03 6.18
CA LYS A 110 8.18 -12.04 7.19
C LYS A 110 9.06 -10.92 6.63
N ASN A 111 9.86 -11.22 5.60
CA ASN A 111 10.78 -10.28 4.95
C ASN A 111 10.20 -9.72 3.62
N GLN A 112 8.91 -9.87 3.43
CA GLN A 112 8.22 -9.25 2.31
C GLN A 112 7.67 -7.90 2.72
N TYR A 113 8.08 -6.86 2.01
CA TYR A 113 7.65 -5.49 2.21
C TYR A 113 7.04 -4.97 0.92
N ASN A 114 5.86 -4.37 1.04
CA ASN A 114 5.23 -3.65 -0.05
C ASN A 114 5.04 -2.20 0.37
N LYS A 115 5.80 -1.30 -0.27
CA LYS A 115 5.82 0.13 0.00
C LYS A 115 5.12 0.86 -1.11
N GLN A 116 4.17 1.71 -0.77
CA GLN A 116 3.43 2.53 -1.71
C GLN A 116 3.54 3.99 -1.33
N HIS A 117 3.96 4.81 -2.29
CA HIS A 117 3.92 6.26 -2.22
C HIS A 117 2.86 6.77 -3.18
N ARG A 118 2.04 7.70 -2.72
CA ARG A 118 1.07 8.39 -3.57
C ARG A 118 1.14 9.88 -3.30
N LEU A 119 1.37 10.64 -4.35
CA LEU A 119 1.29 12.09 -4.35
C LEU A 119 0.18 12.53 -5.28
N LEU A 120 -0.83 13.18 -4.71
CA LEU A 120 -1.90 13.83 -5.45
C LEU A 120 -1.73 15.34 -5.29
N ALA A 121 -1.47 16.03 -6.39
CA ALA A 121 -1.32 17.47 -6.42
C ALA A 121 -2.35 18.08 -7.38
N THR A 122 -3.10 19.07 -6.91
CA THR A 122 -4.07 19.81 -7.72
C THR A 122 -3.77 21.29 -7.61
N ALA A 123 -3.64 21.96 -8.75
CA ALA A 123 -3.58 23.41 -8.85
C ALA A 123 -4.83 23.91 -9.59
N LYS A 124 -5.49 24.93 -9.04
CA LYS A 124 -6.70 25.52 -9.57
C LYS A 124 -6.51 27.02 -9.72
N GLY A 125 -6.81 27.54 -10.90
CA GLY A 125 -6.85 28.96 -11.17
C GLY A 125 -8.27 29.40 -11.54
N ILE A 126 -8.77 30.47 -10.94
CA ILE A 126 -10.07 31.07 -11.25
C ILE A 126 -9.83 32.53 -11.63
N VAL A 127 -10.10 32.87 -12.88
CA VAL A 127 -10.06 34.24 -13.39
C VAL A 127 -11.48 34.75 -13.53
N THR A 128 -11.84 35.80 -12.78
CA THR A 128 -13.12 36.47 -12.89
C THR A 128 -13.00 37.57 -13.94
N LEU A 129 -13.58 37.34 -15.11
CA LEU A 129 -13.54 38.26 -16.23
C LEU A 129 -14.56 39.40 -16.06
N TYR A 130 -15.72 39.07 -15.49
CA TYR A 130 -16.79 40.01 -15.23
C TYR A 130 -17.57 39.58 -13.97
N ASP A 131 -17.88 40.53 -13.09
CA ASP A 131 -18.70 40.30 -11.90
C ASP A 131 -19.27 41.64 -11.44
N THR A 132 -20.60 41.81 -11.54
CA THR A 132 -21.29 43.06 -11.19
C THR A 132 -21.16 43.43 -9.73
N LYS A 133 -21.11 42.45 -8.84
CA LYS A 133 -20.91 42.69 -7.39
C LYS A 133 -19.47 43.05 -7.04
N LYS A 134 -18.52 42.34 -7.61
CA LYS A 134 -17.09 42.44 -7.27
C LYS A 134 -16.45 43.71 -7.82
N PHE A 135 -16.97 44.23 -8.96
CA PHE A 135 -16.48 45.44 -9.64
C PHE A 135 -17.35 46.66 -9.38
N ASN A 136 -18.27 46.62 -8.40
CA ASN A 136 -19.10 47.73 -7.95
C ASN A 136 -19.96 48.39 -9.06
N ARG A 137 -20.46 47.59 -10.00
CA ARG A 137 -21.40 48.03 -11.03
C ARG A 137 -22.82 47.81 -10.55
N ALA A 138 -23.59 48.85 -10.50
CA ALA A 138 -25.00 48.85 -10.12
C ALA A 138 -25.84 48.37 -11.30
N ASP A 139 -25.83 47.06 -11.58
CA ASP A 139 -26.75 46.46 -12.54
C ASP A 139 -27.90 45.78 -11.80
N GLN A 140 -29.09 45.85 -12.38
CA GLN A 140 -30.33 45.28 -11.83
C GLN A 140 -30.25 43.72 -11.74
N TYR A 141 -29.32 43.12 -12.49
CA TYR A 141 -29.07 41.67 -12.51
C TYR A 141 -27.62 41.36 -12.12
N ASN A 142 -27.46 40.31 -11.29
CA ASN A 142 -26.13 39.85 -10.90
C ASN A 142 -25.58 38.90 -11.96
N HIS A 143 -24.66 39.38 -12.77
CA HIS A 143 -23.94 38.58 -13.78
C HIS A 143 -22.50 38.34 -13.36
N SER A 144 -21.98 37.13 -13.54
CA SER A 144 -20.58 36.82 -13.39
C SER A 144 -20.08 35.90 -14.49
N LEU A 145 -18.95 36.21 -15.07
CA LEU A 145 -18.22 35.40 -16.03
C LEU A 145 -16.87 35.02 -15.42
N LYS A 146 -16.67 33.72 -15.21
CA LYS A 146 -15.45 33.17 -14.60
C LYS A 146 -14.86 32.11 -15.51
N PHE A 147 -13.56 32.17 -15.70
CA PHE A 147 -12.77 31.11 -16.32
C PHE A 147 -12.05 30.32 -15.23
N THR A 148 -12.27 29.00 -15.21
CA THR A 148 -11.64 28.10 -14.24
C THR A 148 -10.78 27.09 -14.97
N THR A 149 -9.52 27.00 -14.57
CA THR A 149 -8.60 25.96 -15.01
C THR A 149 -8.16 25.14 -13.81
N THR A 150 -8.04 23.82 -13.99
CA THR A 150 -7.60 22.89 -12.95
C THR A 150 -6.61 21.93 -13.58
N PHE A 151 -5.46 21.81 -12.95
CA PHE A 151 -4.43 20.83 -13.28
C PHE A 151 -4.32 19.84 -12.10
N THR A 152 -4.35 18.55 -12.38
CA THR A 152 -4.25 17.50 -11.35
C THR A 152 -3.26 16.45 -11.80
N GLU A 153 -2.35 16.09 -10.89
CA GLU A 153 -1.34 15.05 -11.05
C GLU A 153 -1.51 13.99 -9.96
N ASP A 154 -1.56 12.71 -10.32
CA ASP A 154 -1.63 11.57 -9.40
C ASP A 154 -0.43 10.65 -9.67
N LEU A 155 0.60 10.78 -8.87
CA LEU A 155 1.82 9.98 -8.97
C LEU A 155 1.75 8.84 -7.96
N ARG A 156 1.96 7.61 -8.44
CA ARG A 156 2.01 6.40 -7.61
C ARG A 156 3.29 5.64 -7.87
N MET A 157 3.98 5.33 -6.80
CA MET A 157 5.19 4.51 -6.81
C MET A 157 4.97 3.33 -5.88
N ASN A 158 5.08 2.13 -6.43
CA ASN A 158 5.01 0.89 -5.67
C ASN A 158 6.38 0.22 -5.72
N ASN A 159 6.88 -0.14 -4.55
CA ASN A 159 8.12 -0.89 -4.40
C ASN A 159 7.83 -2.13 -3.56
N SER A 160 8.04 -3.31 -4.16
CA SER A 160 7.91 -4.59 -3.47
C SER A 160 9.28 -5.21 -3.33
N THR A 161 9.64 -5.53 -2.10
CA THR A 161 10.90 -6.20 -1.77
C THR A 161 10.56 -7.51 -1.08
N SER A 162 11.15 -8.60 -1.54
CA SER A 162 11.00 -9.92 -0.94
C SER A 162 12.38 -10.53 -0.76
N PHE A 163 12.66 -11.00 0.43
CA PHE A 163 13.86 -11.78 0.73
C PHE A 163 13.43 -13.15 1.25
N LEU A 164 13.90 -14.21 0.61
CA LEU A 164 13.68 -15.59 0.98
C LEU A 164 15.01 -16.19 1.45
N ASP A 165 15.01 -16.71 2.69
CA ASP A 165 16.19 -17.41 3.21
C ASP A 165 16.24 -18.83 2.63
N PRO A 166 17.20 -19.16 1.77
CA PRO A 166 17.26 -20.49 1.13
C PRO A 166 17.61 -21.60 2.12
N HIS A 167 18.23 -21.28 3.25
CA HIS A 167 18.64 -22.27 4.25
C HIS A 167 17.50 -22.71 5.19
N LYS A 168 16.41 -21.92 5.25
CA LYS A 168 15.29 -22.19 6.17
C LYS A 168 14.01 -22.62 5.47
N THR A 169 13.96 -22.53 4.15
CA THR A 169 12.73 -22.82 3.41
C THR A 169 12.98 -23.85 2.34
N SER A 170 12.02 -24.74 2.12
CA SER A 170 12.06 -25.80 1.09
C SER A 170 12.16 -25.26 -0.33
N TRP A 171 11.81 -24.00 -0.54
CA TRP A 171 11.82 -23.35 -1.86
C TRP A 171 13.20 -22.88 -2.30
N GLY A 172 14.14 -22.74 -1.39
CA GLY A 172 15.54 -22.39 -1.71
C GLY A 172 16.41 -23.60 -2.00
N ARG A 173 15.82 -24.78 -2.15
CA ARG A 173 16.55 -26.01 -2.39
C ARG A 173 16.32 -26.55 -3.79
N ASN A 174 17.36 -27.11 -4.36
CA ASN A 174 17.24 -27.95 -5.54
C ASN A 174 16.59 -29.31 -5.16
N GLN A 175 16.29 -30.13 -6.17
CA GLN A 175 15.72 -31.47 -5.99
C GLN A 175 16.57 -32.43 -5.12
N TYR A 176 17.80 -32.09 -4.83
CA TYR A 176 18.73 -32.86 -3.98
C TYR A 176 18.78 -32.32 -2.53
N GLY A 177 17.99 -31.30 -2.18
CA GLY A 177 17.96 -30.71 -0.86
C GLY A 177 19.09 -29.72 -0.58
N GLU A 178 19.89 -29.35 -1.57
CA GLU A 178 20.96 -28.36 -1.43
C GLU A 178 20.42 -26.93 -1.65
N ALA A 179 21.01 -25.95 -0.96
CA ALA A 179 20.65 -24.55 -1.19
C ALA A 179 20.92 -24.17 -2.65
N SER A 180 19.93 -23.54 -3.30
CA SER A 180 20.09 -23.05 -4.67
C SER A 180 20.88 -21.75 -4.63
N ASP A 181 22.06 -21.75 -5.22
CA ASP A 181 22.85 -20.54 -5.49
C ASP A 181 22.18 -19.77 -6.64
N THR A 182 21.23 -18.87 -6.31
CA THR A 182 20.62 -17.93 -7.27
C THR A 182 20.94 -16.50 -6.92
#